data_d067e0edf478cb98bb5fa49f83739c97
#
_entry.id   d067e0edf478cb98bb5fa49f83739c97
#
_cell.length_a   1.000
_cell.length_b   1.000
_cell.length_c   1.000
_cell.angle_alpha   90.00
_cell.angle_beta   90.00
_cell.angle_gamma   90.00
#
_symmetry.space_group_name_H-M   'P 1'
#
loop_
_entity.id
_entity.type
_entity.pdbx_description
1 polymer ?
#
loop_
_entity_poly.entity_id
_entity_poly.type
_entity_poly.pdbx_seq_one_letter_code
_entity_poly.pdbx_strand_id
1 'polypeptide(L)'
;HEIKSKLLALKRNGKLDRVKMISLTNCTFDGIVYDVQRVMEECLAIKPDLVFLWDEAWFAFARFHPVYRARTAMAAARNLRDKLRDPEYARDYEEQLAADLTAEARTSDDELLARRLSPDPARTRVRVYATQSTHKTLTALRQGSMIHVFDQDFEQKVAEPFHEAYMAHTSTSPNYQILASLDLGRRQVALEGAELVQRQIENAMQLRDAIDNNPLLSRYVRCLRTTDLIPGEYRASHIDQPLRSHRMMDAWDVDEFVLDPSRITLSIGPTGFDGDEFKREQLMDRYGVQINKTSRNTVLFMTNIGTTRS
;
A
#
# COMPACT_ATOMS: atom_id res chain seq x y z
N HIS A 1 5.92 13.88 0.18
CA HIS A 1 6.31 15.28 0.41
C HIS A 1 6.15 15.68 1.88
N GLU A 2 4.99 15.50 2.49
CA GLU A 2 4.70 15.90 3.87
C GLU A 2 5.58 15.21 4.92
N ILE A 3 5.82 13.89 4.79
CA ILE A 3 6.70 13.13 5.69
C ILE A 3 8.13 13.68 5.60
N LYS A 4 8.62 13.89 4.38
CA LYS A 4 9.94 14.46 4.12
C LYS A 4 10.10 15.84 4.76
N SER A 5 9.12 16.73 4.58
CA SER A 5 9.09 18.05 5.21
C SER A 5 9.19 17.98 6.73
N LYS A 6 8.42 17.08 7.37
CA LYS A 6 8.47 16.88 8.82
C LYS A 6 9.82 16.36 9.30
N LEU A 7 10.43 15.41 8.59
CA LEU A 7 11.76 14.90 8.92
C LEU A 7 12.84 15.99 8.81
N LEU A 8 12.81 16.79 7.75
CA LEU A 8 13.73 17.93 7.57
C LEU A 8 13.56 18.99 8.67
N ALA A 9 12.33 19.31 9.03
CA ALA A 9 12.04 20.23 10.14
C ALA A 9 12.58 19.70 11.48
N LEU A 10 12.43 18.40 11.75
CA LEU A 10 12.98 17.77 12.95
C LEU A 10 14.52 17.75 12.94
N LYS A 11 15.14 17.56 11.77
CA LYS A 11 16.59 17.62 11.59
C LYS A 11 17.11 19.01 11.95
N ARG A 12 16.50 20.08 11.42
CA ARG A 12 16.86 21.47 11.74
C ARG A 12 16.74 21.80 13.24
N ASN A 13 15.71 21.24 13.89
CA ASN A 13 15.47 21.48 15.31
C ASN A 13 16.28 20.56 16.25
N GLY A 14 17.23 19.77 15.73
CA GLY A 14 18.05 18.84 16.52
C GLY A 14 17.25 17.72 17.19
N LYS A 15 16.05 17.40 16.66
CA LYS A 15 15.12 16.40 17.22
C LYS A 15 14.98 15.13 16.38
N LEU A 16 15.73 15.01 15.28
CA LEU A 16 15.61 13.88 14.35
C LEU A 16 15.94 12.55 15.02
N ASP A 17 16.90 12.51 15.95
CA ASP A 17 17.28 11.28 16.68
C ASP A 17 16.16 10.69 17.54
N ARG A 18 15.13 11.48 17.85
CA ARG A 18 13.94 11.01 18.57
C ARG A 18 12.98 10.21 17.67
N VAL A 19 13.07 10.37 16.36
CA VAL A 19 12.27 9.60 15.39
C VAL A 19 12.89 8.21 15.26
N LYS A 20 12.20 7.18 15.71
CA LYS A 20 12.65 5.79 15.64
C LYS A 20 11.94 4.99 14.56
N MET A 21 10.66 5.29 14.34
CA MET A 21 9.83 4.52 13.43
C MET A 21 8.88 5.43 12.66
N ILE A 22 8.60 5.04 11.41
CA ILE A 22 7.51 5.58 10.58
C ILE A 22 6.49 4.47 10.38
N SER A 23 5.23 4.75 10.74
CA SER A 23 4.11 3.83 10.54
C SER A 23 3.14 4.41 9.52
N LEU A 24 2.83 3.63 8.47
CA LEU A 24 1.97 4.02 7.37
C LEU A 24 1.06 2.87 6.95
N THR A 25 -0.14 3.20 6.45
CA THR A 25 -1.08 2.22 5.90
C THR A 25 -0.87 2.07 4.39
N ASN A 26 -0.63 0.85 3.92
CA ASN A 26 -0.55 0.48 2.52
C ASN A 26 -1.32 -0.84 2.26
N CYS A 27 -2.33 -0.93 1.50
CA CYS A 27 -3.12 0.03 0.75
C CYS A 27 -4.14 0.73 1.67
N THR A 28 -4.49 2.00 1.39
CA THR A 28 -5.55 2.67 2.14
C THR A 28 -6.90 1.99 1.90
N PHE A 29 -7.87 2.28 2.78
CA PHE A 29 -9.19 1.65 2.65
C PHE A 29 -9.86 1.98 1.31
N ASP A 30 -9.67 3.19 0.81
CA ASP A 30 -10.21 3.65 -0.49
C ASP A 30 -9.40 3.18 -1.71
N GLY A 31 -8.30 2.44 -1.49
CA GLY A 31 -7.54 1.79 -2.55
C GLY A 31 -6.30 2.54 -3.03
N ILE A 32 -5.85 3.58 -2.33
CA ILE A 32 -4.62 4.28 -2.68
C ILE A 32 -3.42 3.44 -2.23
N VAL A 33 -2.54 3.11 -3.16
CA VAL A 33 -1.33 2.31 -2.96
C VAL A 33 -0.11 3.19 -3.19
N TYR A 34 0.84 3.13 -2.25
CA TYR A 34 2.09 3.88 -2.30
C TYR A 34 3.13 3.22 -3.22
N ASP A 35 4.06 4.02 -3.74
CA ASP A 35 5.40 3.54 -4.05
C ASP A 35 6.18 3.39 -2.73
N VAL A 36 6.07 2.21 -2.12
CA VAL A 36 6.63 1.92 -0.79
C VAL A 36 8.15 2.06 -0.79
N GLN A 37 8.82 1.62 -1.86
CA GLN A 37 10.27 1.70 -1.98
C GLN A 37 10.73 3.16 -1.98
N ARG A 38 10.09 4.01 -2.79
CA ARG A 38 10.40 5.44 -2.86
C ARG A 38 10.22 6.14 -1.51
N VAL A 39 9.12 5.86 -0.81
CA VAL A 39 8.89 6.43 0.53
C VAL A 39 10.02 6.07 1.48
N MET A 40 10.45 4.79 1.48
CA MET A 40 11.55 4.34 2.33
C MET A 40 12.87 4.98 1.92
N GLU A 41 13.20 5.03 0.63
CA GLU A 41 14.44 5.63 0.11
C GLU A 41 14.58 7.09 0.57
N GLU A 42 13.56 7.91 0.33
CA GLU A 42 13.61 9.33 0.67
C GLU A 42 13.66 9.60 2.18
N CYS A 43 13.01 8.76 2.98
CA CYS A 43 13.10 8.87 4.44
C CYS A 43 14.47 8.43 4.97
N LEU A 44 15.04 7.35 4.43
CA LEU A 44 16.36 6.82 4.81
C LEU A 44 17.49 7.72 4.35
N ALA A 45 17.33 8.48 3.29
CA ALA A 45 18.27 9.53 2.88
C ALA A 45 18.41 10.64 3.94
N ILE A 46 17.35 10.90 4.70
CA ILE A 46 17.36 11.91 5.79
C ILE A 46 17.84 11.27 7.10
N LYS A 47 17.39 10.04 7.40
CA LYS A 47 17.73 9.30 8.61
C LYS A 47 17.92 7.81 8.31
N PRO A 48 19.18 7.34 8.19
CA PRO A 48 19.54 6.02 7.67
C PRO A 48 19.13 4.81 8.53
N ASP A 49 18.78 5.04 9.80
CA ASP A 49 18.46 3.99 10.81
C ASP A 49 16.97 3.93 11.16
N LEU A 50 16.09 4.48 10.32
CA LEU A 50 14.65 4.41 10.54
C LEU A 50 14.12 2.98 10.43
N VAL A 51 13.17 2.66 11.31
CA VAL A 51 12.32 1.48 11.21
C VAL A 51 11.03 1.84 10.51
N PHE A 52 10.54 0.97 9.63
CA PHE A 52 9.24 1.13 8.98
C PHE A 52 8.27 0.06 9.45
N LEU A 53 7.05 0.49 9.79
CA LEU A 53 5.92 -0.39 10.02
C LEU A 53 4.84 -0.07 8.98
N TRP A 54 4.55 -1.02 8.09
CA TRP A 54 3.52 -0.90 7.09
C TRP A 54 2.28 -1.68 7.52
N ASP A 55 1.18 -0.99 7.70
CA ASP A 55 -0.12 -1.62 7.88
C ASP A 55 -0.68 -2.02 6.50
N GLU A 56 -0.49 -3.28 6.16
CA GLU A 56 -1.00 -3.93 4.95
C GLU A 56 -2.23 -4.81 5.25
N ALA A 57 -3.01 -4.46 6.28
CA ALA A 57 -4.14 -5.27 6.74
C ALA A 57 -5.14 -5.63 5.64
N TRP A 58 -5.31 -4.77 4.64
CA TRP A 58 -6.19 -4.99 3.49
C TRP A 58 -5.44 -5.34 2.19
N PHE A 59 -4.16 -5.65 2.27
CA PHE A 59 -3.29 -5.83 1.09
C PHE A 59 -2.59 -7.19 1.05
N ALA A 60 -3.01 -8.18 1.85
CA ALA A 60 -2.39 -9.51 1.93
C ALA A 60 -2.38 -10.26 0.59
N PHE A 61 -3.33 -10.01 -0.31
CA PHE A 61 -3.40 -10.62 -1.64
C PHE A 61 -2.31 -10.12 -2.62
N ALA A 62 -1.77 -8.94 -2.36
CA ALA A 62 -0.87 -8.25 -3.29
C ALA A 62 0.39 -9.03 -3.66
N ARG A 63 0.90 -9.84 -2.74
CA ARG A 63 2.09 -10.68 -2.97
C ARG A 63 1.94 -11.63 -4.16
N PHE A 64 0.74 -12.06 -4.48
CA PHE A 64 0.47 -13.14 -5.40
C PHE A 64 0.25 -12.69 -6.86
N HIS A 65 0.27 -11.37 -7.12
CA HIS A 65 0.11 -10.85 -8.47
C HIS A 65 1.24 -9.87 -8.82
N PRO A 66 1.84 -9.94 -10.03
CA PRO A 66 3.00 -9.13 -10.42
C PRO A 66 2.78 -7.62 -10.25
N VAL A 67 1.62 -7.11 -10.68
CA VAL A 67 1.28 -5.67 -10.59
C VAL A 67 1.37 -5.14 -9.18
N TYR A 68 0.82 -5.89 -8.22
CA TYR A 68 0.78 -5.44 -6.83
C TYR A 68 2.07 -5.71 -6.06
N ARG A 69 2.77 -6.81 -6.43
CA ARG A 69 3.90 -7.35 -5.66
C ARG A 69 4.98 -6.32 -5.40
N ALA A 70 5.36 -5.55 -6.41
CA ALA A 70 6.42 -4.55 -6.31
C ALA A 70 6.10 -3.46 -5.27
N ARG A 71 4.82 -3.23 -5.01
CA ARG A 71 4.33 -2.21 -4.08
C ARG A 71 4.09 -2.73 -2.66
N THR A 72 4.40 -4.01 -2.37
CA THR A 72 4.34 -4.54 -1.00
C THR A 72 5.58 -4.17 -0.22
N ALA A 73 5.43 -3.97 1.10
CA ALA A 73 6.53 -3.61 1.99
C ALA A 73 7.71 -4.59 1.95
N MET A 74 7.42 -5.89 1.89
CA MET A 74 8.47 -6.93 1.87
C MET A 74 9.22 -6.99 0.53
N ALA A 75 8.54 -6.78 -0.59
CA ALA A 75 9.21 -6.70 -1.90
C ALA A 75 10.05 -5.42 -2.01
N ALA A 76 9.49 -4.29 -1.60
CA ALA A 76 10.20 -3.01 -1.56
C ALA A 76 11.44 -3.05 -0.66
N ALA A 77 11.35 -3.70 0.52
CA ALA A 77 12.49 -3.88 1.42
C ALA A 77 13.61 -4.71 0.79
N ARG A 78 13.25 -5.81 0.11
CA ARG A 78 14.22 -6.63 -0.63
C ARG A 78 14.90 -5.83 -1.74
N ASN A 79 14.11 -5.19 -2.59
CA ASN A 79 14.63 -4.40 -3.71
C ASN A 79 15.55 -3.28 -3.22
N LEU A 80 15.17 -2.59 -2.15
CA LEU A 80 15.98 -1.54 -1.56
C LEU A 80 17.29 -2.08 -1.00
N ARG A 81 17.27 -3.22 -0.28
CA ARG A 81 18.51 -3.87 0.19
C ARG A 81 19.43 -4.24 -0.98
N ASP A 82 18.86 -4.81 -2.03
CA ASP A 82 19.64 -5.28 -3.18
C ASP A 82 20.23 -4.07 -3.93
N LYS A 83 19.48 -2.99 -4.09
CA LYS A 83 19.96 -1.70 -4.61
C LYS A 83 21.10 -1.12 -3.79
N LEU A 84 20.99 -1.09 -2.45
CA LEU A 84 22.04 -0.56 -1.56
C LEU A 84 23.32 -1.41 -1.56
N ARG A 85 23.27 -2.64 -2.04
CA ARG A 85 24.43 -3.54 -2.20
C ARG A 85 25.05 -3.50 -3.59
N ASP A 86 24.40 -2.80 -4.51
CA ASP A 86 24.87 -2.69 -5.89
C ASP A 86 26.07 -1.74 -5.94
N PRO A 87 27.26 -2.19 -6.44
CA PRO A 87 28.42 -1.34 -6.59
C PRO A 87 28.22 -0.17 -7.58
N GLU A 88 27.32 -0.31 -8.54
CA GLU A 88 26.97 0.76 -9.48
C GLU A 88 26.22 1.87 -8.74
N TYR A 89 25.21 1.51 -7.96
CA TYR A 89 24.49 2.47 -7.12
C TYR A 89 25.44 3.21 -6.13
N ALA A 90 26.40 2.50 -5.54
CA ALA A 90 27.34 3.11 -4.62
C ALA A 90 28.24 4.16 -5.32
N ARG A 91 28.71 3.89 -6.54
CA ARG A 91 29.47 4.86 -7.34
C ARG A 91 28.64 6.07 -7.73
N ASP A 92 27.44 5.84 -8.23
CA ASP A 92 26.50 6.91 -8.62
C ASP A 92 26.18 7.81 -7.42
N TYR A 93 26.02 7.22 -6.24
CA TYR A 93 25.78 7.96 -5.01
C TYR A 93 26.98 8.83 -4.62
N GLU A 94 28.21 8.31 -4.72
CA GLU A 94 29.45 9.07 -4.44
C GLU A 94 29.64 10.22 -5.43
N GLU A 95 29.34 10.01 -6.73
CA GLU A 95 29.40 11.06 -7.76
C GLU A 95 28.37 12.16 -7.48
N GLN A 96 27.13 11.79 -7.13
CA GLN A 96 26.09 12.74 -6.74
C GLN A 96 26.47 13.52 -5.48
N LEU A 97 27.01 12.84 -4.48
CA LEU A 97 27.47 13.48 -3.25
C LEU A 97 28.60 14.49 -3.51
N ALA A 98 29.55 14.15 -4.37
CA ALA A 98 30.63 15.06 -4.75
C ALA A 98 30.12 16.31 -5.49
N ALA A 99 29.12 16.12 -6.38
CA ALA A 99 28.44 17.22 -7.05
C ALA A 99 27.63 18.09 -6.09
N ASP A 100 26.95 17.47 -5.13
CA ASP A 100 26.16 18.16 -4.11
C ASP A 100 27.04 18.93 -3.12
N LEU A 101 28.20 18.41 -2.71
CA LEU A 101 29.16 19.12 -1.83
C LEU A 101 29.65 20.44 -2.43
N THR A 102 29.68 20.55 -3.74
CA THR A 102 29.97 21.82 -4.42
C THR A 102 28.76 22.77 -4.42
N ALA A 103 27.55 22.25 -4.22
CA ALA A 103 26.27 22.99 -4.22
C ALA A 103 25.69 23.20 -2.80
N GLU A 104 26.05 22.34 -1.82
CA GLU A 104 25.42 22.27 -0.48
C GLU A 104 25.47 23.55 0.36
N ALA A 105 26.35 24.46 0.07
CA ALA A 105 26.37 25.76 0.79
C ALA A 105 25.09 26.58 0.60
N ARG A 106 24.12 26.16 -0.23
CA ARG A 106 22.94 26.93 -0.63
C ARG A 106 21.66 26.16 -0.81
N THR A 107 21.59 24.82 -0.59
CA THR A 107 20.37 24.06 -0.87
C THR A 107 19.30 24.33 0.19
N SER A 108 18.21 24.95 -0.23
CA SER A 108 17.05 25.22 0.63
C SER A 108 16.24 23.94 0.88
N ASP A 109 15.43 23.95 1.94
CA ASP A 109 14.49 22.85 2.19
C ASP A 109 13.50 22.66 1.04
N ASP A 110 13.10 23.72 0.38
CA ASP A 110 12.17 23.65 -0.76
C ASP A 110 12.83 22.89 -1.93
N GLU A 111 14.11 23.11 -2.18
CA GLU A 111 14.86 22.34 -3.18
C GLU A 111 15.02 20.87 -2.77
N LEU A 112 15.31 20.58 -1.47
CA LEU A 112 15.35 19.21 -0.96
C LEU A 112 13.97 18.53 -1.05
N LEU A 113 12.89 19.26 -0.86
CA LEU A 113 11.53 18.75 -1.00
C LEU A 113 11.18 18.45 -2.46
N ALA A 114 11.65 19.28 -3.39
CA ALA A 114 11.36 19.14 -4.82
C ALA A 114 12.10 17.97 -5.47
N ARG A 115 13.34 17.67 -5.04
CA ARG A 115 14.13 16.59 -5.64
C ARG A 115 13.90 15.23 -4.97
N ARG A 116 14.13 14.16 -5.72
CA ARG A 116 14.20 12.80 -5.17
C ARG A 116 15.49 12.63 -4.39
N LEU A 117 15.39 12.14 -3.13
CA LEU A 117 16.54 11.87 -2.28
C LEU A 117 16.95 10.40 -2.38
N SER A 118 18.26 10.16 -2.37
CA SER A 118 18.88 8.84 -2.42
C SER A 118 19.54 8.50 -1.09
N PRO A 119 19.31 7.32 -0.49
CA PRO A 119 19.93 6.92 0.76
C PRO A 119 21.39 6.52 0.59
N ASP A 120 22.20 6.86 1.58
CA ASP A 120 23.62 6.49 1.66
C ASP A 120 23.77 4.96 1.78
N PRO A 121 24.40 4.26 0.80
CA PRO A 121 24.50 2.81 0.81
C PRO A 121 25.38 2.26 1.95
N ALA A 122 26.35 3.03 2.43
CA ALA A 122 27.27 2.60 3.49
C ALA A 122 26.63 2.70 4.89
N ARG A 123 25.68 3.62 5.08
CA ARG A 123 25.08 3.92 6.39
C ARG A 123 23.68 3.38 6.55
N THR A 124 22.96 3.14 5.46
CA THR A 124 21.55 2.78 5.50
C THR A 124 21.34 1.33 5.94
N ARG A 125 20.40 1.14 6.85
CA ARG A 125 19.92 -0.17 7.32
C ARG A 125 18.47 -0.34 6.95
N VAL A 126 18.14 -1.40 6.21
CA VAL A 126 16.75 -1.72 5.81
C VAL A 126 16.11 -2.50 6.95
N ARG A 127 15.13 -1.88 7.62
CA ARG A 127 14.44 -2.40 8.79
C ARG A 127 12.93 -2.19 8.63
N VAL A 128 12.23 -3.22 8.14
CA VAL A 128 10.85 -3.13 7.69
C VAL A 128 10.00 -4.23 8.30
N TYR A 129 8.86 -3.85 8.81
CA TYR A 129 7.82 -4.70 9.35
C TYR A 129 6.51 -4.46 8.59
N ALA A 130 5.73 -5.50 8.35
CA ALA A 130 4.41 -5.37 7.75
C ALA A 130 3.39 -6.24 8.47
N THR A 131 2.22 -5.68 8.74
CA THR A 131 1.10 -6.41 9.33
C THR A 131 0.04 -6.68 8.28
N GLN A 132 -0.46 -7.91 8.20
CA GLN A 132 -1.49 -8.32 7.25
C GLN A 132 -2.61 -9.07 7.95
N SER A 133 -3.86 -8.70 7.68
CA SER A 133 -5.04 -9.44 8.14
C SER A 133 -5.46 -10.44 7.07
N THR A 134 -5.08 -11.71 7.26
CA THR A 134 -5.35 -12.78 6.29
C THR A 134 -6.84 -12.98 6.04
N HIS A 135 -7.66 -12.81 7.08
CA HIS A 135 -9.11 -12.97 7.01
C HIS A 135 -9.87 -11.86 6.26
N LYS A 136 -9.20 -10.77 5.87
CA LYS A 136 -9.86 -9.66 5.16
C LYS A 136 -9.88 -9.85 3.65
N THR A 137 -8.76 -10.28 3.07
CA THR A 137 -8.57 -10.32 1.62
C THR A 137 -8.12 -11.68 1.09
N LEU A 138 -7.74 -12.60 1.99
CA LEU A 138 -7.44 -13.99 1.69
C LEU A 138 -8.45 -14.91 2.37
N THR A 139 -8.25 -16.22 2.23
CA THR A 139 -9.13 -17.24 2.81
C THR A 139 -8.61 -17.66 4.19
N ALA A 140 -9.18 -17.10 5.24
CA ALA A 140 -8.93 -17.55 6.61
C ALA A 140 -10.12 -17.19 7.51
N LEU A 141 -10.27 -17.89 8.61
CA LEU A 141 -11.23 -17.52 9.66
C LEU A 141 -10.84 -16.18 10.28
N ARG A 142 -11.81 -15.44 10.81
CA ARG A 142 -11.57 -14.16 11.49
C ARG A 142 -10.52 -14.30 12.59
N GLN A 143 -9.84 -13.19 12.86
CA GLN A 143 -8.72 -13.05 13.81
C GLN A 143 -7.40 -13.68 13.34
N GLY A 144 -7.34 -14.21 12.11
CA GLY A 144 -6.08 -14.61 11.49
C GLY A 144 -5.31 -13.41 10.97
N SER A 145 -4.07 -13.23 11.42
CA SER A 145 -3.17 -12.16 10.94
C SER A 145 -1.73 -12.67 10.89
N MET A 146 -0.90 -11.91 10.18
CA MET A 146 0.53 -12.21 10.01
C MET A 146 1.34 -10.94 10.24
N ILE A 147 2.54 -11.11 10.80
CA ILE A 147 3.58 -10.10 10.83
C ILE A 147 4.72 -10.60 9.94
N HIS A 148 5.12 -9.78 8.97
CA HIS A 148 6.28 -10.04 8.13
C HIS A 148 7.43 -9.15 8.59
N VAL A 149 8.62 -9.73 8.66
CA VAL A 149 9.83 -9.05 9.15
C VAL A 149 10.90 -9.09 8.08
N PHE A 150 11.44 -7.95 7.73
CA PHE A 150 12.64 -7.77 6.93
C PHE A 150 13.52 -6.73 7.63
N ASP A 151 14.31 -7.17 8.60
CA ASP A 151 15.16 -6.29 9.41
C ASP A 151 16.59 -6.82 9.41
N GLN A 152 17.54 -6.04 8.87
CA GLN A 152 18.96 -6.41 8.80
C GLN A 152 19.63 -6.49 10.18
N ASP A 153 19.04 -5.90 11.20
CA ASP A 153 19.52 -5.90 12.57
C ASP A 153 18.71 -6.84 13.48
N PHE A 154 17.79 -7.64 12.92
CA PHE A 154 16.82 -8.42 13.71
C PHE A 154 17.49 -9.33 14.73
N GLU A 155 18.38 -10.19 14.28
CA GLU A 155 19.04 -11.19 15.15
C GLU A 155 19.90 -10.56 16.25
N GLN A 156 20.57 -9.44 15.95
CA GLN A 156 21.49 -8.82 16.91
C GLN A 156 20.81 -7.87 17.89
N LYS A 157 19.67 -7.29 17.52
CA LYS A 157 19.08 -6.17 18.30
C LYS A 157 17.62 -6.38 18.70
N VAL A 158 16.89 -7.24 17.97
CA VAL A 158 15.43 -7.25 18.05
C VAL A 158 14.85 -8.61 18.41
N ALA A 159 15.50 -9.73 18.09
CA ALA A 159 14.93 -11.07 18.22
C ALA A 159 14.38 -11.35 19.62
N GLU A 160 15.15 -11.08 20.67
CA GLU A 160 14.76 -11.31 22.06
C GLU A 160 13.59 -10.39 22.49
N PRO A 161 13.70 -9.03 22.40
CA PRO A 161 12.58 -8.16 22.76
C PRO A 161 11.33 -8.38 21.88
N PHE A 162 11.50 -8.78 20.61
CA PHE A 162 10.38 -9.13 19.76
C PHE A 162 9.67 -10.40 20.25
N HIS A 163 10.42 -11.43 20.64
CA HIS A 163 9.86 -12.65 21.18
C HIS A 163 9.09 -12.38 22.47
N GLU A 164 9.64 -11.61 23.40
CA GLU A 164 8.99 -11.22 24.63
C GLU A 164 7.68 -10.43 24.37
N ALA A 165 7.73 -9.45 23.47
CA ALA A 165 6.56 -8.70 23.08
C ALA A 165 5.51 -9.59 22.39
N TYR A 166 5.94 -10.50 21.51
CA TYR A 166 5.05 -11.45 20.86
C TYR A 166 4.33 -12.33 21.89
N MET A 167 5.05 -12.92 22.84
CA MET A 167 4.48 -13.77 23.89
C MET A 167 3.53 -12.99 24.80
N ALA A 168 3.84 -11.72 25.11
CA ALA A 168 3.00 -10.88 25.95
C ALA A 168 1.67 -10.45 25.27
N HIS A 169 1.64 -10.40 23.93
CA HIS A 169 0.49 -9.89 23.17
C HIS A 169 -0.26 -10.96 22.37
N THR A 170 0.17 -12.21 22.44
CA THR A 170 -0.52 -13.34 21.81
C THR A 170 -1.15 -14.27 22.85
N SER A 171 -2.14 -15.05 22.42
CA SER A 171 -2.78 -16.05 23.28
C SER A 171 -1.83 -17.20 23.56
N THR A 172 -1.76 -17.62 24.82
CA THR A 172 -1.10 -18.89 25.22
C THR A 172 -1.95 -20.13 24.89
N SER A 173 -3.22 -19.93 24.46
CA SER A 173 -4.17 -20.96 24.08
C SER A 173 -4.61 -20.75 22.63
N PRO A 174 -3.77 -21.07 21.62
CA PRO A 174 -4.07 -20.80 20.23
C PRO A 174 -5.28 -21.60 19.76
N ASN A 175 -6.13 -20.97 18.95
CA ASN A 175 -7.26 -21.63 18.32
C ASN A 175 -6.77 -22.40 17.08
N TYR A 176 -6.78 -23.72 17.14
CA TYR A 176 -6.27 -24.59 16.06
C TYR A 176 -7.09 -24.48 14.77
N GLN A 177 -8.41 -24.17 14.83
CA GLN A 177 -9.22 -23.97 13.64
C GLN A 177 -8.75 -22.71 12.89
N ILE A 178 -8.41 -21.64 13.60
CA ILE A 178 -7.84 -20.44 12.99
C ILE A 178 -6.48 -20.74 12.36
N LEU A 179 -5.60 -21.44 13.07
CA LEU A 179 -4.28 -21.83 12.55
C LEU A 179 -4.40 -22.73 11.32
N ALA A 180 -5.28 -23.72 11.34
CA ALA A 180 -5.56 -24.58 10.18
C ALA A 180 -6.10 -23.76 9.00
N SER A 181 -7.00 -22.81 9.25
CA SER A 181 -7.52 -21.94 8.19
C SER A 181 -6.45 -21.03 7.56
N LEU A 182 -5.49 -20.56 8.37
CA LEU A 182 -4.35 -19.79 7.88
C LEU A 182 -3.45 -20.63 6.97
N ASP A 183 -3.16 -21.89 7.34
CA ASP A 183 -2.35 -22.77 6.49
C ASP A 183 -3.06 -23.16 5.21
N LEU A 184 -4.36 -23.47 5.26
CA LEU A 184 -5.16 -23.73 4.07
C LEU A 184 -5.20 -22.51 3.13
N GLY A 185 -5.45 -21.32 3.67
CA GLY A 185 -5.44 -20.08 2.90
C GLY A 185 -4.08 -19.80 2.27
N ARG A 186 -3.00 -20.02 3.01
CA ARG A 186 -1.63 -19.92 2.49
C ARG A 186 -1.40 -20.89 1.33
N ARG A 187 -1.83 -22.15 1.47
CA ARG A 187 -1.70 -23.16 0.41
C ARG A 187 -2.49 -22.82 -0.83
N GLN A 188 -3.73 -22.37 -0.67
CA GLN A 188 -4.58 -21.95 -1.78
C GLN A 188 -3.90 -20.85 -2.60
N VAL A 189 -3.47 -19.77 -1.96
CA VAL A 189 -2.85 -18.65 -2.70
C VAL A 189 -1.43 -18.96 -3.19
N ALA A 190 -0.75 -19.93 -2.60
CA ALA A 190 0.54 -20.40 -3.14
C ALA A 190 0.35 -21.14 -4.48
N LEU A 191 -0.75 -21.85 -4.66
CA LEU A 191 -1.06 -22.61 -5.87
C LEU A 191 -1.83 -21.80 -6.92
N GLU A 192 -2.82 -21.03 -6.50
CA GLU A 192 -3.81 -20.38 -7.37
C GLU A 192 -3.82 -18.85 -7.26
N GLY A 193 -3.00 -18.27 -6.39
CA GLY A 193 -3.10 -16.87 -6.02
C GLY A 193 -3.00 -15.89 -7.19
N ALA A 194 -2.14 -16.15 -8.16
CA ALA A 194 -2.00 -15.30 -9.34
C ALA A 194 -3.30 -15.25 -10.16
N GLU A 195 -3.91 -16.40 -10.42
CA GLU A 195 -5.17 -16.51 -11.16
C GLU A 195 -6.34 -15.89 -10.36
N LEU A 196 -6.41 -16.18 -9.06
CA LEU A 196 -7.46 -15.65 -8.19
C LEU A 196 -7.42 -14.12 -8.12
N VAL A 197 -6.24 -13.53 -7.98
CA VAL A 197 -6.08 -12.06 -7.96
C VAL A 197 -6.32 -11.45 -9.34
N GLN A 198 -5.89 -12.10 -10.42
CA GLN A 198 -6.21 -11.65 -11.77
C GLN A 198 -7.73 -11.61 -11.98
N ARG A 199 -8.46 -12.65 -11.58
CA ARG A 199 -9.92 -12.71 -11.64
C ARG A 199 -10.59 -11.63 -10.78
N GLN A 200 -10.03 -11.34 -9.59
CA GLN A 200 -10.48 -10.23 -8.73
C GLN A 200 -10.40 -8.89 -9.47
N ILE A 201 -9.28 -8.62 -10.16
CA ILE A 201 -9.09 -7.42 -10.97
C ILE A 201 -10.11 -7.36 -12.10
N GLU A 202 -10.25 -8.45 -12.85
CA GLU A 202 -11.17 -8.53 -14.01
C GLU A 202 -12.62 -8.31 -13.60
N ASN A 203 -13.06 -8.91 -12.50
CA ASN A 203 -14.40 -8.71 -11.96
C ASN A 203 -14.64 -7.23 -11.57
N ALA A 204 -13.65 -6.60 -10.95
CA ALA A 204 -13.71 -5.19 -10.59
C ALA A 204 -13.83 -4.28 -11.84
N MET A 205 -12.99 -4.55 -12.85
CA MET A 205 -13.02 -3.80 -14.11
C MET A 205 -14.34 -3.97 -14.86
N GLN A 206 -14.86 -5.19 -14.92
CA GLN A 206 -16.16 -5.46 -15.54
C GLN A 206 -17.31 -4.73 -14.84
N LEU A 207 -17.30 -4.70 -13.51
CA LEU A 207 -18.31 -3.95 -12.76
C LEU A 207 -18.22 -2.45 -13.04
N ARG A 208 -17.02 -1.88 -13.11
CA ARG A 208 -16.82 -0.47 -13.50
C ARG A 208 -17.34 -0.19 -14.91
N ASP A 209 -16.98 -1.03 -15.87
CA ASP A 209 -17.43 -0.89 -17.25
C ASP A 209 -18.97 -1.01 -17.37
N ALA A 210 -19.56 -1.92 -16.62
CA ALA A 210 -21.02 -2.11 -16.61
C ALA A 210 -21.74 -0.88 -16.05
N ILE A 211 -21.20 -0.22 -15.03
CA ILE A 211 -21.77 1.00 -14.45
C ILE A 211 -21.56 2.19 -15.40
N ASP A 212 -20.34 2.42 -15.86
CA ASP A 212 -19.97 3.60 -16.64
C ASP A 212 -20.64 3.60 -18.03
N ASN A 213 -20.83 2.40 -18.62
CA ASN A 213 -21.46 2.24 -19.96
C ASN A 213 -22.99 2.07 -19.91
N ASN A 214 -23.60 1.99 -18.73
CA ASN A 214 -25.05 1.91 -18.61
C ASN A 214 -25.68 3.32 -18.72
N PRO A 215 -26.52 3.60 -19.76
CA PRO A 215 -27.06 4.94 -19.98
C PRO A 215 -27.96 5.48 -18.87
N LEU A 216 -28.56 4.58 -18.07
CA LEU A 216 -29.38 4.96 -16.92
C LEU A 216 -28.51 5.20 -15.69
N LEU A 217 -27.64 4.23 -15.35
CA LEU A 217 -26.80 4.31 -14.14
C LEU A 217 -25.84 5.49 -14.21
N SER A 218 -25.21 5.73 -15.34
CA SER A 218 -24.22 6.83 -15.51
C SER A 218 -24.79 8.24 -15.27
N ARG A 219 -26.12 8.39 -15.22
CA ARG A 219 -26.78 9.66 -14.84
C ARG A 219 -26.79 9.90 -13.33
N TYR A 220 -26.77 8.84 -12.54
CA TYR A 220 -26.98 8.92 -11.09
C TYR A 220 -25.76 8.47 -10.29
N VAL A 221 -24.95 7.59 -10.84
CA VAL A 221 -23.75 7.05 -10.18
C VAL A 221 -22.55 7.09 -11.10
N ARG A 222 -21.36 7.27 -10.53
CA ARG A 222 -20.10 7.31 -11.27
C ARG A 222 -18.99 6.61 -10.48
N CYS A 223 -18.24 5.74 -11.13
CA CYS A 223 -17.04 5.17 -10.54
C CYS A 223 -15.95 6.25 -10.39
N LEU A 224 -15.43 6.45 -9.18
CA LEU A 224 -14.30 7.34 -8.98
C LEU A 224 -13.04 6.73 -9.59
N ARG A 225 -12.21 7.60 -10.17
CA ARG A 225 -10.97 7.27 -10.87
C ARG A 225 -9.78 7.85 -10.14
N THR A 226 -8.59 7.56 -10.62
CA THR A 226 -7.36 8.09 -10.06
C THR A 226 -7.35 9.61 -10.04
N THR A 227 -7.84 10.25 -11.10
CA THR A 227 -7.94 11.71 -11.21
C THR A 227 -8.87 12.35 -10.19
N ASP A 228 -9.83 11.60 -9.66
CA ASP A 228 -10.73 12.07 -8.59
C ASP A 228 -10.11 11.97 -7.20
N LEU A 229 -9.13 11.06 -7.01
CA LEU A 229 -8.62 10.67 -5.69
C LEU A 229 -7.16 11.06 -5.45
N ILE A 230 -6.36 11.20 -6.50
CA ILE A 230 -4.92 11.44 -6.42
C ILE A 230 -4.57 12.69 -7.24
N PRO A 231 -3.96 13.72 -6.63
CA PRO A 231 -3.52 14.92 -7.34
C PRO A 231 -2.53 14.60 -8.48
N GLY A 232 -2.56 15.44 -9.53
CA GLY A 232 -1.80 15.21 -10.77
C GLY A 232 -0.29 15.14 -10.58
N GLU A 233 0.25 15.93 -9.64
CA GLU A 233 1.68 15.96 -9.31
C GLU A 233 2.26 14.63 -8.82
N TYR A 234 1.42 13.70 -8.36
CA TYR A 234 1.82 12.37 -7.91
C TYR A 234 1.62 11.27 -8.97
N ARG A 235 1.25 11.65 -10.18
CA ARG A 235 0.91 10.75 -11.27
C ARG A 235 1.71 11.07 -12.54
N ALA A 236 3.01 10.69 -12.52
CA ALA A 236 3.94 10.97 -13.62
C ALA A 236 3.54 10.34 -14.96
N SER A 237 2.79 9.22 -14.92
CA SER A 237 2.28 8.57 -16.14
C SER A 237 1.18 9.35 -16.84
N HIS A 238 0.49 10.27 -16.14
CA HIS A 238 -0.73 10.95 -16.58
C HIS A 238 -1.88 9.98 -16.98
N ILE A 239 -1.76 8.69 -16.61
CA ILE A 239 -2.78 7.69 -16.89
C ILE A 239 -3.89 7.79 -15.84
N ASP A 240 -5.14 7.93 -16.30
CA ASP A 240 -6.30 7.88 -15.42
C ASP A 240 -6.71 6.42 -15.17
N GLN A 241 -6.64 5.98 -13.92
CA GLN A 241 -6.93 4.61 -13.51
C GLN A 241 -8.25 4.55 -12.72
N PRO A 242 -8.79 3.32 -12.58
CA PRO A 242 -8.40 2.11 -13.29
C PRO A 242 -8.88 2.14 -14.74
N LEU A 243 -7.94 1.97 -15.64
CA LEU A 243 -8.21 1.74 -17.06
C LEU A 243 -8.18 0.23 -17.36
N ARG A 244 -8.58 -0.14 -18.58
CA ARG A 244 -8.47 -1.51 -19.07
C ARG A 244 -7.09 -2.10 -18.72
N SER A 245 -7.10 -3.33 -18.23
CA SER A 245 -6.00 -3.99 -17.53
C SER A 245 -4.59 -3.89 -18.16
N HIS A 246 -4.48 -3.77 -19.49
CA HIS A 246 -3.19 -3.77 -20.19
C HIS A 246 -2.34 -2.50 -19.97
N ARG A 247 -2.94 -1.37 -19.55
CA ARG A 247 -2.19 -0.13 -19.24
C ARG A 247 -1.99 0.11 -17.74
N MET A 248 -2.48 -0.79 -16.92
CA MET A 248 -2.34 -0.66 -15.48
C MET A 248 -0.86 -0.69 -15.05
N MET A 249 -0.05 -1.56 -15.67
CA MET A 249 1.38 -1.69 -15.38
C MET A 249 2.13 -0.39 -15.62
N ASP A 250 1.86 0.29 -16.76
CA ASP A 250 2.57 1.52 -17.12
C ASP A 250 2.50 2.59 -16.03
N ALA A 251 1.32 2.73 -15.38
CA ALA A 251 1.14 3.66 -14.29
C ALA A 251 1.72 3.13 -12.96
N TRP A 252 1.58 1.85 -12.70
CA TRP A 252 2.08 1.23 -11.47
C TRP A 252 3.60 1.21 -11.38
N ASP A 253 4.30 1.26 -12.49
CA ASP A 253 5.77 1.31 -12.53
C ASP A 253 6.32 2.72 -12.25
N VAL A 254 5.57 3.79 -12.55
CA VAL A 254 6.12 5.15 -12.52
C VAL A 254 5.40 6.12 -11.56
N ASP A 255 4.11 5.90 -11.27
CA ASP A 255 3.33 6.81 -10.43
C ASP A 255 3.67 6.64 -8.95
N GLU A 256 3.74 7.74 -8.22
CA GLU A 256 3.99 7.73 -6.77
C GLU A 256 2.84 7.11 -5.99
N PHE A 257 1.61 7.41 -6.43
CA PHE A 257 0.39 6.80 -5.92
C PHE A 257 -0.44 6.23 -7.06
N VAL A 258 -1.01 5.07 -6.82
CA VAL A 258 -1.88 4.37 -7.76
C VAL A 258 -3.16 3.93 -7.07
N LEU A 259 -4.19 3.65 -7.87
CA LEU A 259 -5.47 3.17 -7.36
C LEU A 259 -5.61 1.65 -7.57
N ASP A 260 -5.89 0.94 -6.48
CA ASP A 260 -6.26 -0.49 -6.52
C ASP A 260 -7.62 -0.66 -7.23
N PRO A 261 -7.68 -1.32 -8.39
CA PRO A 261 -8.91 -1.50 -9.14
C PRO A 261 -9.98 -2.31 -8.38
N SER A 262 -9.58 -3.16 -7.43
CA SER A 262 -10.50 -3.95 -6.61
C SER A 262 -11.31 -3.11 -5.61
N ARG A 263 -10.97 -1.83 -5.46
CA ARG A 263 -11.68 -0.84 -4.64
C ARG A 263 -12.53 0.03 -5.55
N ILE A 264 -13.84 -0.18 -5.54
CA ILE A 264 -14.78 0.49 -6.43
C ILE A 264 -15.59 1.50 -5.63
N THR A 265 -15.11 2.74 -5.60
CA THR A 265 -15.84 3.84 -4.96
C THR A 265 -16.81 4.45 -5.97
N LEU A 266 -18.09 4.44 -5.65
CA LEU A 266 -19.13 5.11 -6.43
C LEU A 266 -19.50 6.43 -5.80
N SER A 267 -19.51 7.50 -6.60
CA SER A 267 -20.21 8.74 -6.27
C SER A 267 -21.69 8.53 -6.54
N ILE A 268 -22.52 8.77 -5.53
CA ILE A 268 -23.97 8.54 -5.57
C ILE A 268 -24.78 9.83 -5.34
N GLY A 269 -24.13 10.99 -5.22
CA GLY A 269 -24.79 12.27 -4.92
C GLY A 269 -26.03 12.57 -5.75
N PRO A 270 -26.00 12.36 -7.10
CA PRO A 270 -27.16 12.62 -7.95
C PRO A 270 -28.39 11.73 -7.68
N THR A 271 -28.24 10.64 -6.90
CA THR A 271 -29.38 9.78 -6.53
C THR A 271 -30.31 10.42 -5.48
N GLY A 272 -29.81 11.43 -4.77
CA GLY A 272 -30.52 12.06 -3.65
C GLY A 272 -30.42 11.32 -2.31
N PHE A 273 -29.84 10.11 -2.29
CA PHE A 273 -29.59 9.36 -1.06
C PHE A 273 -28.24 9.74 -0.44
N ASP A 274 -28.15 9.70 0.88
CA ASP A 274 -26.85 9.61 1.52
C ASP A 274 -26.30 8.15 1.47
N GLY A 275 -24.99 7.99 1.80
CA GLY A 275 -24.34 6.68 1.66
C GLY A 275 -24.93 5.61 2.57
N ASP A 276 -25.35 5.95 3.77
CA ASP A 276 -25.92 4.97 4.72
C ASP A 276 -27.35 4.57 4.33
N GLU A 277 -28.15 5.52 3.87
CA GLU A 277 -29.47 5.22 3.28
C GLU A 277 -29.34 4.34 2.04
N PHE A 278 -28.44 4.70 1.12
CA PHE A 278 -28.21 3.92 -0.10
C PHE A 278 -27.76 2.49 0.24
N LYS A 279 -26.83 2.33 1.19
CA LYS A 279 -26.39 1.01 1.67
C LYS A 279 -27.55 0.21 2.24
N ARG A 280 -28.29 0.78 3.19
CA ARG A 280 -29.36 0.08 3.90
C ARG A 280 -30.54 -0.24 2.97
N GLU A 281 -31.14 0.80 2.39
CA GLU A 281 -32.42 0.68 1.72
C GLU A 281 -32.33 0.18 0.29
N GLN A 282 -31.29 0.59 -0.44
CA GLN A 282 -31.15 0.25 -1.85
C GLN A 282 -30.32 -1.01 -2.11
N LEU A 283 -29.39 -1.38 -1.19
CA LEU A 283 -28.52 -2.53 -1.37
C LEU A 283 -28.85 -3.68 -0.41
N MET A 284 -28.86 -3.42 0.92
CA MET A 284 -29.03 -4.51 1.91
C MET A 284 -30.47 -5.03 1.93
N ASP A 285 -31.45 -4.15 2.11
CA ASP A 285 -32.84 -4.56 2.29
C ASP A 285 -33.47 -5.12 1.01
N ARG A 286 -33.07 -4.61 -0.16
CA ARG A 286 -33.61 -5.05 -1.43
C ARG A 286 -32.92 -6.23 -2.07
N TYR A 287 -31.59 -6.28 -1.96
CA TYR A 287 -30.75 -7.23 -2.71
C TYR A 287 -29.83 -8.07 -1.84
N GLY A 288 -29.80 -7.86 -0.52
CA GLY A 288 -28.88 -8.56 0.39
C GLY A 288 -27.41 -8.21 0.17
N VAL A 289 -27.10 -7.10 -0.53
CA VAL A 289 -25.75 -6.69 -0.86
C VAL A 289 -25.19 -5.85 0.27
N GLN A 290 -24.14 -6.36 0.91
CA GLN A 290 -23.41 -5.64 1.96
C GLN A 290 -22.14 -5.02 1.41
N ILE A 291 -21.92 -3.73 1.68
CA ILE A 291 -20.74 -2.98 1.26
C ILE A 291 -19.87 -2.58 2.45
N ASN A 292 -18.63 -2.24 2.18
CA ASN A 292 -17.61 -2.06 3.22
C ASN A 292 -17.62 -0.69 3.87
N LYS A 293 -17.81 0.37 3.09
CA LYS A 293 -17.70 1.75 3.59
C LYS A 293 -18.71 2.63 2.89
N THR A 294 -19.22 3.59 3.64
CA THR A 294 -20.07 4.68 3.16
C THR A 294 -19.47 6.03 3.55
N SER A 295 -19.78 7.04 2.81
CA SER A 295 -19.65 8.44 3.20
C SER A 295 -20.93 9.16 2.77
N ARG A 296 -21.03 10.47 3.02
CA ARG A 296 -22.23 11.22 2.66
C ARG A 296 -22.67 11.01 1.19
N ASN A 297 -21.73 11.03 0.26
CA ASN A 297 -22.02 11.00 -1.17
C ASN A 297 -21.32 9.84 -1.91
N THR A 298 -20.73 8.89 -1.19
CA THR A 298 -20.02 7.76 -1.80
C THR A 298 -20.31 6.44 -1.07
N VAL A 299 -20.24 5.36 -1.82
CA VAL A 299 -20.25 3.99 -1.32
C VAL A 299 -19.07 3.21 -1.91
N LEU A 300 -18.48 2.31 -1.13
CA LEU A 300 -17.32 1.53 -1.54
C LEU A 300 -17.66 0.04 -1.63
N PHE A 301 -17.50 -0.51 -2.82
CA PHE A 301 -17.49 -1.94 -3.08
C PHE A 301 -16.06 -2.47 -3.13
N MET A 302 -15.92 -3.75 -2.79
CA MET A 302 -14.64 -4.45 -2.89
C MET A 302 -14.84 -5.80 -3.56
N THR A 303 -13.99 -6.13 -4.53
CA THR A 303 -13.80 -7.51 -4.97
C THR A 303 -12.64 -8.14 -4.21
N ASN A 304 -12.68 -9.44 -4.02
CA ASN A 304 -11.61 -10.24 -3.41
C ASN A 304 -11.45 -11.56 -4.15
N ILE A 305 -10.50 -12.39 -3.73
CA ILE A 305 -10.21 -13.67 -4.37
C ILE A 305 -11.40 -14.66 -4.36
N GLY A 306 -12.38 -14.46 -3.50
CA GLY A 306 -13.62 -15.26 -3.42
C GLY A 306 -14.79 -14.67 -4.22
N THR A 307 -14.63 -13.51 -4.86
CA THR A 307 -15.69 -12.89 -5.65
C THR A 307 -15.90 -13.68 -6.95
N THR A 308 -17.09 -14.24 -7.12
CA THR A 308 -17.49 -14.99 -8.32
C THR A 308 -18.40 -14.15 -9.23
N ARG A 309 -18.60 -14.63 -10.46
CA ARG A 309 -19.52 -14.04 -11.45
C ARG A 309 -20.92 -14.71 -11.36
N SER A 310 -21.46 -14.87 -10.20
CA SER A 310 -22.82 -15.41 -10.07
C SER A 310 -23.86 -14.31 -10.04
#